data_279ea4629c32126feac076d5fb210801
#
_entry.id   279ea4629c32126feac076d5fb210801
#
_cell.length_a   1.000
_cell.length_b   1.000
_cell.length_c   1.000
_cell.angle_alpha   90.00
_cell.angle_beta   90.00
_cell.angle_gamma   90.00
#
_symmetry.space_group_name_H-M   'P 1'
#
loop_
_entity.id
_entity.type
_entity.pdbx_description
1 polymer ?
#
loop_
_entity_poly.entity_id
_entity_poly.type
_entity_poly.pdbx_seq_one_letter_code
_entity_poly.pdbx_strand_id
1 'polypeptide(L)'
;KKLKPSKRKELEITDLNNILFNKKELRIIKFNKKHHWHDAGNHDDYLKACIDVRKHEISTNQLVGSLEIESFKKKYLSKKKIFNNIKNNNIYYEKIIRILK
;
A
#
# COMPACT_ATOMS: atom_id res chain seq x y z
N LYS A 1 -19.37 -12.62 20.19
CA LYS A 1 -19.88 -13.70 19.30
C LYS A 1 -18.74 -14.05 18.35
N LYS A 2 -18.41 -15.35 18.25
CA LYS A 2 -17.40 -15.81 17.28
C LYS A 2 -18.05 -15.83 15.88
N LEU A 3 -17.32 -15.35 14.87
CA LEU A 3 -17.70 -15.53 13.47
C LEU A 3 -17.77 -17.01 13.13
N LYS A 4 -18.67 -17.38 12.24
CA LYS A 4 -18.73 -18.73 11.68
C LYS A 4 -18.15 -18.71 10.27
N PRO A 5 -17.43 -19.75 9.87
CA PRO A 5 -16.97 -19.88 8.49
C PRO A 5 -18.13 -19.86 7.49
N SER A 6 -17.90 -19.21 6.35
CA SER A 6 -18.83 -19.20 5.21
C SER A 6 -18.91 -20.57 4.51
N LYS A 7 -19.70 -20.66 3.44
CA LYS A 7 -19.73 -21.87 2.58
C LYS A 7 -18.33 -22.18 1.98
N ARG A 8 -17.46 -21.18 1.86
CA ARG A 8 -16.07 -21.32 1.41
C ARG A 8 -15.12 -21.77 2.52
N LYS A 9 -15.63 -22.02 3.74
CA LYS A 9 -14.87 -22.35 4.95
C LYS A 9 -13.92 -21.23 5.41
N GLU A 10 -14.19 -19.99 5.01
CA GLU A 10 -13.42 -18.80 5.36
C GLU A 10 -14.20 -17.87 6.28
N LEU A 11 -13.50 -17.08 7.09
CA LEU A 11 -14.11 -16.03 7.91
C LEU A 11 -14.25 -14.77 7.04
N GLU A 12 -15.49 -14.37 6.78
CA GLU A 12 -15.78 -13.25 5.89
C GLU A 12 -15.73 -11.90 6.65
N ILE A 13 -15.00 -10.95 6.11
CA ILE A 13 -14.94 -9.59 6.66
C ILE A 13 -16.33 -8.92 6.62
N THR A 14 -17.16 -9.25 5.64
CA THR A 14 -18.52 -8.74 5.52
C THR A 14 -19.38 -9.14 6.72
N ASP A 15 -19.22 -10.35 7.23
CA ASP A 15 -19.95 -10.81 8.43
C ASP A 15 -19.52 -10.05 9.68
N LEU A 16 -18.23 -9.77 9.80
CA LEU A 16 -17.69 -8.92 10.86
C LEU A 16 -18.26 -7.50 10.76
N ASN A 17 -18.26 -6.91 9.58
CA ASN A 17 -18.80 -5.58 9.34
C ASN A 17 -20.29 -5.51 9.69
N ASN A 18 -21.08 -6.52 9.34
CA ASN A 18 -22.49 -6.60 9.72
C ASN A 18 -22.71 -6.66 11.24
N ILE A 19 -21.87 -7.41 11.95
CA ILE A 19 -21.91 -7.45 13.41
C ILE A 19 -21.61 -6.08 14.02
N LEU A 20 -20.56 -5.41 13.55
CA LEU A 20 -20.18 -4.08 14.02
C LEU A 20 -21.22 -3.02 13.66
N PHE A 21 -21.81 -3.10 12.47
CA PHE A 21 -22.90 -2.23 12.04
C PHE A 21 -24.12 -2.34 12.97
N ASN A 22 -24.55 -3.56 13.26
CA ASN A 22 -25.70 -3.82 14.16
C ASN A 22 -25.43 -3.33 15.59
N LYS A 23 -24.16 -3.31 16.01
CA LYS A 23 -23.73 -2.76 17.30
C LYS A 23 -23.53 -1.24 17.30
N LYS A 24 -23.66 -0.58 16.16
CA LYS A 24 -23.35 0.84 15.95
C LYS A 24 -21.88 1.18 16.25
N GLU A 25 -20.98 0.21 16.11
CA GLU A 25 -19.53 0.34 16.33
C GLU A 25 -18.75 0.49 15.02
N LEU A 26 -19.40 0.35 13.85
CA LEU A 26 -18.77 0.48 12.54
C LEU A 26 -18.54 1.95 12.19
N ARG A 27 -17.28 2.29 11.86
CA ARG A 27 -16.92 3.58 11.28
C ARG A 27 -16.53 3.40 9.83
N ILE A 28 -17.01 4.29 8.97
CA ILE A 28 -16.75 4.26 7.52
C ILE A 28 -15.89 5.46 7.16
N ILE A 29 -14.77 5.20 6.51
CA ILE A 29 -13.91 6.23 5.90
C ILE A 29 -14.05 6.11 4.38
N LYS A 30 -14.55 7.18 3.74
CA LYS A 30 -14.67 7.23 2.28
C LYS A 30 -13.36 7.72 1.69
N PHE A 31 -12.74 6.89 0.87
CA PHE A 31 -11.61 7.33 0.05
C PHE A 31 -12.11 8.16 -1.14
N ASN A 32 -11.31 9.14 -1.55
CA ASN A 32 -11.58 9.92 -2.75
C ASN A 32 -11.06 9.19 -4.00
N LYS A 33 -11.35 9.73 -5.20
CA LYS A 33 -10.96 9.13 -6.48
C LYS A 33 -9.43 9.03 -6.71
N LYS A 34 -8.61 9.62 -5.84
CA LYS A 34 -7.13 9.55 -5.93
C LYS A 34 -6.56 8.30 -5.26
N HIS A 35 -7.37 7.57 -4.50
CA HIS A 35 -6.95 6.33 -3.87
C HIS A 35 -7.23 5.17 -4.82
N HIS A 36 -6.24 4.33 -4.99
CA HIS A 36 -6.36 3.09 -5.75
C HIS A 36 -6.49 1.92 -4.77
N TRP A 37 -7.43 1.05 -5.06
CA TRP A 37 -7.61 -0.19 -4.31
C TRP A 37 -7.55 -1.36 -5.29
N HIS A 38 -6.78 -2.35 -4.96
CA HIS A 38 -6.64 -3.57 -5.76
C HIS A 38 -6.85 -4.79 -4.85
N ASP A 39 -7.66 -5.72 -5.33
CA ASP A 39 -7.68 -7.05 -4.77
C ASP A 39 -6.63 -7.91 -5.49
N ALA A 40 -5.66 -8.42 -4.74
CA ALA A 40 -4.55 -9.22 -5.26
C ALA A 40 -4.68 -10.70 -4.84
N GLY A 41 -5.91 -11.21 -4.75
CA GLY A 41 -6.22 -12.55 -4.30
C GLY A 41 -5.82 -13.69 -5.24
N ASN A 42 -5.45 -13.39 -6.49
CA ASN A 42 -4.93 -14.33 -7.47
C ASN A 42 -3.80 -13.73 -8.29
N HIS A 43 -3.12 -14.56 -9.09
CA HIS A 43 -1.95 -14.15 -9.87
C HIS A 43 -2.25 -13.06 -10.90
N ASP A 44 -3.40 -13.12 -11.56
CA ASP A 44 -3.78 -12.16 -12.60
C ASP A 44 -4.10 -10.79 -11.98
N ASP A 45 -4.79 -10.75 -10.87
CA ASP A 45 -5.11 -9.51 -10.17
C ASP A 45 -3.87 -8.90 -9.52
N TYR A 46 -2.96 -9.75 -9.00
CA TYR A 46 -1.65 -9.29 -8.53
C TYR A 46 -0.84 -8.63 -9.67
N LEU A 47 -0.80 -9.26 -10.84
CA LEU A 47 -0.10 -8.70 -12.00
C LEU A 47 -0.72 -7.36 -12.45
N LYS A 48 -2.05 -7.27 -12.50
CA LYS A 48 -2.74 -6.00 -12.79
C LYS A 48 -2.38 -4.92 -11.79
N ALA A 49 -2.38 -5.24 -10.48
CA ALA A 49 -1.99 -4.30 -9.44
C ALA A 49 -0.55 -3.81 -9.64
N CYS A 50 0.40 -4.70 -9.96
CA CYS A 50 1.78 -4.33 -10.25
C CYS A 50 1.90 -3.39 -11.45
N ILE A 51 1.16 -3.66 -12.53
CA ILE A 51 1.12 -2.81 -13.73
C ILE A 51 0.57 -1.42 -13.41
N ASP A 52 -0.50 -1.34 -12.63
CA ASP A 52 -1.11 -0.06 -12.27
C ASP A 52 -0.25 0.77 -11.33
N VAL A 53 0.41 0.12 -10.36
CA VAL A 53 1.44 0.77 -9.51
C VAL A 53 2.54 1.34 -10.40
N ARG A 54 3.05 0.55 -11.35
CA ARG A 54 4.11 1.01 -12.25
C ARG A 54 3.68 2.19 -13.12
N LYS A 55 2.48 2.17 -13.67
CA LYS A 55 1.91 3.29 -14.42
C LYS A 55 1.80 4.55 -13.56
N HIS A 56 1.32 4.40 -12.34
CA HIS A 56 1.22 5.50 -11.39
C HIS A 56 2.59 6.10 -11.07
N GLU A 57 3.59 5.26 -10.79
CA GLU A 57 4.96 5.71 -10.54
C GLU A 57 5.58 6.47 -11.70
N ILE A 58 5.29 6.04 -12.95
CA ILE A 58 5.79 6.72 -14.15
C ILE A 58 5.09 8.08 -14.30
N SER A 59 3.77 8.12 -14.19
CA SER A 59 2.98 9.33 -14.42
C SER A 59 3.20 10.40 -13.34
N THR A 60 3.49 10.00 -12.11
CA THR A 60 3.67 10.92 -10.97
C THR A 60 5.14 11.18 -10.63
N ASN A 61 6.06 10.43 -11.22
CA ASN A 61 7.47 10.39 -10.83
C ASN A 61 7.70 10.10 -9.32
N GLN A 62 6.78 9.39 -8.69
CA GLN A 62 6.86 8.96 -7.29
C GLN A 62 7.19 7.48 -7.21
N LEU A 63 7.64 7.01 -6.06
CA LEU A 63 7.79 5.60 -5.72
C LEU A 63 6.70 5.21 -4.74
N VAL A 64 5.96 4.15 -5.06
CA VAL A 64 4.92 3.59 -4.18
C VAL A 64 5.56 2.60 -3.20
N GLY A 65 5.30 2.80 -1.91
CA GLY A 65 5.78 1.89 -0.87
C GLY A 65 7.29 1.93 -0.62
N SER A 66 8.01 2.95 -1.09
CA SER A 66 9.43 3.12 -0.80
C SER A 66 9.65 3.42 0.66
N LEU A 67 10.33 2.50 1.36
CA LEU A 67 10.64 2.66 2.79
C LEU A 67 11.52 3.88 3.04
N GLU A 68 12.48 4.15 2.16
CA GLU A 68 13.40 5.28 2.26
C GLU A 68 12.66 6.61 2.15
N ILE A 69 11.78 6.74 1.15
CA ILE A 69 10.99 7.96 0.92
C ILE A 69 10.01 8.18 2.07
N GLU A 70 9.28 7.15 2.50
CA GLU A 70 8.33 7.27 3.60
C GLU A 70 9.04 7.55 4.94
N SER A 71 10.18 6.93 5.19
CA SER A 71 10.99 7.20 6.39
C SER A 71 11.54 8.63 6.40
N PHE A 72 11.90 9.16 5.24
CA PHE A 72 12.31 10.55 5.11
C PHE A 72 11.15 11.51 5.37
N LYS A 73 10.00 11.30 4.73
CA LYS A 73 8.79 12.13 4.94
C LYS A 73 8.37 12.16 6.41
N LYS A 74 8.46 11.03 7.09
CA LYS A 74 8.13 10.90 8.52
C LYS A 74 9.28 11.33 9.46
N LYS A 75 10.39 11.83 8.93
CA LYS A 75 11.56 12.27 9.70
C LYS A 75 12.23 11.16 10.53
N TYR A 76 12.02 9.89 10.17
CA TYR A 76 12.71 8.76 10.81
C TYR A 76 14.17 8.63 10.32
N LEU A 77 14.42 9.00 9.06
CA LEU A 77 15.74 8.97 8.46
C LEU A 77 16.06 10.31 7.80
N SER A 78 17.31 10.77 7.94
CA SER A 78 17.82 11.91 7.18
C SER A 78 18.25 11.49 5.78
N LYS A 79 18.29 12.42 4.82
CA LYS A 79 18.86 12.20 3.47
C LYS A 79 20.25 11.59 3.55
N LYS A 80 21.13 12.15 4.40
CA LYS A 80 22.51 11.65 4.58
C LYS A 80 22.52 10.18 4.96
N LYS A 81 21.68 9.74 5.90
CA LYS A 81 21.60 8.35 6.33
C LYS A 81 21.09 7.43 5.23
N ILE A 82 20.08 7.89 4.46
CA ILE A 82 19.57 7.14 3.30
C ILE A 82 20.69 6.97 2.27
N PHE A 83 21.38 8.04 1.87
CA PHE A 83 22.44 7.97 0.86
C PHE A 83 23.62 7.11 1.31
N ASN A 84 24.00 7.15 2.57
CA ASN A 84 25.07 6.30 3.12
C ASN A 84 24.70 4.80 3.10
N ASN A 85 23.42 4.47 3.12
CA ASN A 85 22.95 3.07 3.08
C ASN A 85 22.86 2.50 1.66
N ILE A 86 22.95 3.34 0.62
CA ILE A 86 22.93 2.90 -0.77
C ILE A 86 24.30 2.28 -1.10
N LYS A 87 24.37 0.94 -1.06
CA LYS A 87 25.59 0.20 -1.35
C LYS A 87 25.82 -0.07 -2.84
N ASN A 88 24.72 -0.23 -3.59
CA ASN A 88 24.76 -0.54 -5.02
C ASN A 88 23.90 0.45 -5.79
N ASN A 89 24.41 0.95 -6.89
CA ASN A 89 23.65 1.81 -7.77
C ASN A 89 22.77 0.94 -8.69
N ASN A 90 21.46 1.09 -8.55
CA ASN A 90 20.47 0.47 -9.42
C ASN A 90 19.33 1.46 -9.71
N ILE A 91 18.49 1.14 -10.66
CA ILE A 91 17.38 2.00 -11.13
C ILE A 91 16.49 2.49 -9.96
N TYR A 92 16.26 1.66 -8.94
CA TYR A 92 15.48 2.03 -7.77
C TYR A 92 16.15 3.12 -6.95
N TYR A 93 17.44 2.94 -6.62
CA TYR A 93 18.19 3.91 -5.84
C TYR A 93 18.49 5.19 -6.61
N GLU A 94 18.71 5.12 -7.92
CA GLU A 94 18.82 6.31 -8.77
C GLU A 94 17.55 7.16 -8.69
N LYS A 95 16.37 6.52 -8.68
CA LYS A 95 15.10 7.21 -8.53
C LYS A 95 14.94 7.83 -7.14
N ILE A 96 15.34 7.13 -6.07
CA ILE A 96 15.35 7.69 -4.71
C ILE A 96 16.25 8.94 -4.63
N ILE A 97 17.47 8.85 -5.15
CA ILE A 97 18.43 9.98 -5.17
C ILE A 97 17.81 11.16 -5.92
N ARG A 98 17.15 10.92 -7.03
CA ARG A 98 16.50 11.96 -7.84
C ARG A 98 15.33 12.63 -7.12
N ILE A 99 14.52 11.85 -6.40
CA ILE A 99 13.37 12.37 -5.63
C ILE A 99 13.83 13.15 -4.39
N LEU A 100 14.94 12.75 -3.78
CA LEU A 100 15.44 13.37 -2.55
C LEU A 100 16.41 14.55 -2.79
N LYS A 101 16.90 14.74 -3.99
CA LYS A 101 17.70 15.93 -4.34
C LYS A 101 16.80 17.17 -4.33
#